data_cf8f74a01e755367d52b792d68035129
#
_entry.id   cf8f74a01e755367d52b792d68035129
#
_cell.length_a   1.000
_cell.length_b   1.000
_cell.length_c   1.000
_cell.angle_alpha   90.00
_cell.angle_beta   90.00
_cell.angle_gamma   90.00
#
_symmetry.space_group_name_H-M   'P 1'
#
loop_
_entity.id
_entity.type
_entity.pdbx_description
1 polymer ?
#
loop_
_entity_poly.entity_id
_entity_poly.type
_entity_poly.pdbx_seq_one_letter_code
_entity_poly.pdbx_strand_id
1 'polypeptide(L)'
;MEERTALRELAQGGVLLTCRALESGWPARSLTRALRAEGWARLQSGAWVEPGRAADPPTRLRAVQLLNPRLVVSHRSAAALWRIETLTPTTEARLEFIDPALSFRGKVKDVRVRRTPLESGDVALRYGLRLTSPLRTVADLLRSLPRDDALVALESAVTYRRVGGARRAPLVALDAVMAALASPSQGSARARRWLGLCDPRAGSPAETVARLRMADARLRPESQVQLFTPLGRRVVLDFLFRREGLAVEIEGYAYHGTREAHRRDVSRFNQILQCPEVRSLLRFTAQDVFWNPDRMTAEIRAALLAAG
;
A
#
# COMPACT_ATOMS: atom_id res chain seq x y z
N MET A 1 -33.33 3.69 40.06
CA MET A 1 -31.91 3.69 39.62
C MET A 1 -31.95 3.19 38.19
N GLU A 2 -31.91 4.11 37.21
CA GLU A 2 -31.94 3.73 35.81
C GLU A 2 -30.72 2.86 35.51
N GLU A 3 -30.96 1.72 34.89
CA GLU A 3 -29.95 0.76 34.48
C GLU A 3 -29.09 1.45 33.39
N ARG A 4 -27.85 1.77 33.73
CA ARG A 4 -26.96 2.46 32.78
C ARG A 4 -26.54 1.51 31.69
N THR A 5 -26.67 1.94 30.43
CA THR A 5 -26.16 1.20 29.27
C THR A 5 -24.68 0.86 29.49
N ALA A 6 -24.30 -0.38 29.29
CA ALA A 6 -22.92 -0.81 29.41
C ALA A 6 -22.01 -0.06 28.43
N LEU A 7 -20.81 0.34 28.86
CA LEU A 7 -19.89 1.12 28.02
C LEU A 7 -19.56 0.41 26.69
N ARG A 8 -19.55 -0.94 26.69
CA ARG A 8 -19.32 -1.74 25.48
C ARG A 8 -20.43 -1.62 24.45
N GLU A 9 -21.69 -1.50 24.88
CA GLU A 9 -22.84 -1.34 23.98
C GLU A 9 -22.84 0.03 23.29
N LEU A 10 -22.23 1.03 23.93
CA LEU A 10 -22.07 2.37 23.37
C LEU A 10 -20.91 2.47 22.38
N ALA A 11 -20.03 1.46 22.31
CA ALA A 11 -18.90 1.46 21.42
C ALA A 11 -19.29 1.15 19.96
N GLN A 12 -18.67 1.83 19.02
CA GLN A 12 -18.83 1.55 17.59
C GLN A 12 -17.55 0.93 17.04
N GLY A 13 -17.60 -0.35 16.67
CA GLY A 13 -16.44 -1.08 16.17
C GLY A 13 -15.24 -1.04 17.12
N GLY A 14 -15.52 -1.16 18.44
CA GLY A 14 -14.53 -1.17 19.49
C GLY A 14 -14.01 0.20 19.91
N VAL A 15 -14.62 1.31 19.43
CA VAL A 15 -14.28 2.67 19.84
C VAL A 15 -15.47 3.33 20.54
N LEU A 16 -15.26 3.79 21.76
CA LEU A 16 -16.21 4.56 22.53
C LEU A 16 -15.85 6.05 22.50
N LEU A 17 -16.84 6.88 22.20
CA LEU A 17 -16.72 8.33 22.34
C LEU A 17 -17.17 8.78 23.73
N THR A 18 -16.40 9.66 24.35
CA THR A 18 -16.74 10.27 25.65
C THR A 18 -18.11 10.98 25.63
N CYS A 19 -18.41 11.72 24.55
CA CYS A 19 -19.70 12.42 24.39
C CYS A 19 -20.87 11.43 24.41
N ARG A 20 -20.77 10.31 23.72
CA ARG A 20 -21.82 9.27 23.67
C ARG A 20 -22.08 8.64 25.03
N ALA A 21 -21.03 8.39 25.83
CA ALA A 21 -21.20 7.91 27.18
C ALA A 21 -21.90 8.94 28.05
N LEU A 22 -21.54 10.21 27.96
CA LEU A 22 -22.20 11.30 28.69
C LEU A 22 -23.67 11.45 28.28
N GLU A 23 -23.98 11.42 27.00
CA GLU A 23 -25.36 11.44 26.46
C GLU A 23 -26.20 10.27 26.97
N SER A 24 -25.55 9.12 27.24
CA SER A 24 -26.21 7.92 27.82
C SER A 24 -26.26 7.93 29.37
N GLY A 25 -26.07 9.08 30.01
CA GLY A 25 -26.24 9.26 31.45
C GLY A 25 -25.02 8.92 32.31
N TRP A 26 -23.83 8.66 31.72
CA TRP A 26 -22.60 8.47 32.48
C TRP A 26 -22.12 9.80 33.09
N PRO A 27 -21.83 9.88 34.39
CA PRO A 27 -21.37 11.11 35.00
C PRO A 27 -19.95 11.48 34.58
N ALA A 28 -19.74 12.71 34.14
CA ALA A 28 -18.44 13.18 33.63
C ALA A 28 -17.29 13.00 34.66
N ARG A 29 -17.58 13.21 35.94
CA ARG A 29 -16.59 13.12 37.05
C ARG A 29 -16.07 11.69 37.27
N SER A 30 -16.88 10.66 37.00
CA SER A 30 -16.54 9.25 37.25
C SER A 30 -16.21 8.47 35.96
N LEU A 31 -16.62 8.94 34.80
CA LEU A 31 -16.49 8.23 33.53
C LEU A 31 -15.03 7.82 33.22
N THR A 32 -14.07 8.73 33.34
CA THR A 32 -12.65 8.42 33.08
C THR A 32 -12.11 7.36 34.03
N ARG A 33 -12.56 7.36 35.31
CA ARG A 33 -12.18 6.36 36.30
C ARG A 33 -12.80 5.00 35.97
N ALA A 34 -14.06 4.97 35.60
CA ALA A 34 -14.78 3.76 35.20
C ALA A 34 -14.12 3.14 33.96
N LEU A 35 -13.87 3.93 32.90
CA LEU A 35 -13.19 3.47 31.69
C LEU A 35 -11.83 2.82 32.02
N ARG A 36 -11.01 3.47 32.84
CA ARG A 36 -9.71 2.91 33.22
C ARG A 36 -9.84 1.64 34.08
N ALA A 37 -10.79 1.60 34.99
CA ALA A 37 -11.04 0.43 35.83
C ALA A 37 -11.50 -0.79 35.02
N GLU A 38 -12.26 -0.57 33.93
CA GLU A 38 -12.66 -1.61 32.98
C GLU A 38 -11.59 -1.95 31.95
N GLY A 39 -10.41 -1.31 31.97
CA GLY A 39 -9.31 -1.58 31.06
C GLY A 39 -9.40 -0.90 29.70
N TRP A 40 -10.26 0.13 29.55
CA TRP A 40 -10.28 0.93 28.31
C TRP A 40 -9.01 1.76 28.17
N ALA A 41 -8.43 1.77 26.99
CA ALA A 41 -7.26 2.59 26.67
C ALA A 41 -7.65 3.86 25.90
N ARG A 42 -7.05 5.00 26.24
CA ARG A 42 -7.33 6.27 25.58
C ARG A 42 -6.56 6.35 24.25
N LEU A 43 -7.27 6.46 23.13
CA LEU A 43 -6.69 6.66 21.80
C LEU A 43 -6.29 8.12 21.57
N GLN A 44 -7.21 9.02 21.91
CA GLN A 44 -7.03 10.47 21.83
C GLN A 44 -8.08 11.18 22.69
N SER A 45 -8.05 12.50 22.71
CA SER A 45 -9.07 13.27 23.44
C SER A 45 -10.46 12.91 22.93
N GLY A 46 -11.35 12.48 23.82
CA GLY A 46 -12.73 12.12 23.51
C GLY A 46 -12.95 10.72 22.93
N ALA A 47 -11.91 9.91 22.73
CA ALA A 47 -12.05 8.55 22.18
C ALA A 47 -11.24 7.51 22.93
N TRP A 48 -11.84 6.35 23.18
CA TRP A 48 -11.32 5.22 23.92
C TRP A 48 -11.47 3.93 23.11
N VAL A 49 -10.53 3.01 23.26
CA VAL A 49 -10.60 1.67 22.67
C VAL A 49 -10.96 0.65 23.72
N GLU A 50 -11.81 -0.30 23.35
CA GLU A 50 -12.27 -1.36 24.23
C GLU A 50 -11.12 -2.24 24.75
N PRO A 51 -11.27 -2.83 25.96
CA PRO A 51 -10.26 -3.72 26.54
C PRO A 51 -9.92 -4.89 25.63
N GLY A 52 -8.63 -5.19 25.51
CA GLY A 52 -8.12 -6.29 24.69
C GLY A 52 -8.04 -6.00 23.17
N ARG A 53 -8.52 -4.85 22.72
CA ARG A 53 -8.41 -4.46 21.31
C ARG A 53 -7.16 -3.64 21.07
N ALA A 54 -6.43 -3.97 19.99
CA ALA A 54 -5.27 -3.20 19.59
C ALA A 54 -5.65 -1.80 19.08
N ALA A 55 -4.83 -0.81 19.42
CA ALA A 55 -4.91 0.54 18.87
C ALA A 55 -4.26 0.59 17.45
N ASP A 56 -4.63 -0.35 16.60
CA ASP A 56 -4.15 -0.48 15.24
C ASP A 56 -4.60 0.69 14.33
N PRO A 57 -4.01 0.87 13.15
CA PRO A 57 -4.39 1.96 12.25
C PRO A 57 -5.89 2.01 11.91
N PRO A 58 -6.61 0.92 11.61
CA PRO A 58 -8.05 0.94 11.39
C PRO A 58 -8.85 1.44 12.60
N THR A 59 -8.49 1.03 13.82
CA THR A 59 -9.12 1.48 15.05
C THR A 59 -8.89 2.98 15.31
N ARG A 60 -7.65 3.45 15.07
CA ARG A 60 -7.32 4.87 15.17
C ARG A 60 -8.04 5.72 14.11
N LEU A 61 -8.14 5.24 12.87
CA LEU A 61 -8.92 5.89 11.80
C LEU A 61 -10.39 6.03 12.20
N ARG A 62 -10.98 4.98 12.77
CA ARG A 62 -12.35 5.00 13.27
C ARG A 62 -12.55 6.03 14.37
N ALA A 63 -11.64 6.11 15.34
CA ALA A 63 -11.72 7.10 16.39
C ALA A 63 -11.73 8.54 15.88
N VAL A 64 -10.85 8.85 14.91
CA VAL A 64 -10.80 10.18 14.26
C VAL A 64 -12.09 10.47 13.51
N GLN A 65 -12.60 9.50 12.74
CA GLN A 65 -13.79 9.70 11.91
C GLN A 65 -15.07 9.79 12.75
N LEU A 66 -15.19 9.03 13.86
CA LEU A 66 -16.31 9.15 14.77
C LEU A 66 -16.37 10.53 15.45
N LEU A 67 -15.22 11.08 15.84
CA LEU A 67 -15.12 12.44 16.38
C LEU A 67 -15.37 13.51 15.34
N ASN A 68 -15.10 13.22 14.05
CA ASN A 68 -15.23 14.15 12.94
C ASN A 68 -15.92 13.43 11.76
N PRO A 69 -17.24 13.23 11.78
CA PRO A 69 -17.95 12.38 10.80
C PRO A 69 -17.85 12.87 9.34
N ARG A 70 -17.47 14.13 9.11
CA ARG A 70 -17.26 14.67 7.76
C ARG A 70 -15.95 14.24 7.13
N LEU A 71 -14.95 13.85 7.92
CA LEU A 71 -13.67 13.45 7.40
C LEU A 71 -13.78 12.13 6.64
N VAL A 72 -13.07 12.05 5.51
CA VAL A 72 -12.98 10.87 4.66
C VAL A 72 -11.55 10.35 4.69
N VAL A 73 -11.35 9.08 5.03
CA VAL A 73 -10.02 8.45 5.03
C VAL A 73 -9.45 8.51 3.61
N SER A 74 -8.18 8.89 3.45
CA SER A 74 -7.61 9.15 2.13
C SER A 74 -6.15 8.73 1.99
N HIS A 75 -5.57 8.91 0.82
CA HIS A 75 -4.15 8.72 0.51
C HIS A 75 -3.62 7.36 1.03
N ARG A 76 -2.48 7.34 1.75
CA ARG A 76 -1.89 6.09 2.26
C ARG A 76 -2.80 5.34 3.23
N SER A 77 -3.59 6.05 4.03
CA SER A 77 -4.54 5.41 4.93
C SER A 77 -5.67 4.69 4.19
N ALA A 78 -6.20 5.28 3.13
CA ALA A 78 -7.16 4.60 2.26
C ALA A 78 -6.49 3.47 1.46
N ALA A 79 -5.28 3.69 0.94
CA ALA A 79 -4.51 2.66 0.23
C ALA A 79 -4.35 1.39 1.07
N ALA A 80 -3.99 1.52 2.35
CA ALA A 80 -3.86 0.38 3.26
C ALA A 80 -5.19 -0.38 3.42
N LEU A 81 -6.31 0.33 3.57
CA LEU A 81 -7.63 -0.28 3.65
C LEU A 81 -8.04 -0.99 2.34
N TRP A 82 -7.61 -0.48 1.19
CA TRP A 82 -7.79 -1.11 -0.12
C TRP A 82 -6.77 -2.21 -0.40
N ARG A 83 -5.78 -2.42 0.48
CA ARG A 83 -4.63 -3.31 0.24
C ARG A 83 -3.85 -2.91 -1.01
N ILE A 84 -3.72 -1.61 -1.24
CA ILE A 84 -2.79 -1.03 -2.22
C ILE A 84 -1.44 -0.91 -1.55
N GLU A 85 -0.41 -1.49 -2.15
CA GLU A 85 0.95 -1.46 -1.61
C GLU A 85 1.57 -0.06 -1.80
N THR A 86 2.35 0.36 -0.84
CA THR A 86 3.14 1.60 -0.87
C THR A 86 4.52 1.32 -0.27
N LEU A 87 5.53 2.12 -0.59
CA LEU A 87 6.89 1.94 -0.06
C LEU A 87 6.99 2.26 1.42
N THR A 88 6.22 3.24 1.90
CA THR A 88 6.21 3.62 3.32
C THR A 88 5.08 2.89 4.05
N PRO A 89 5.38 2.07 5.07
CA PRO A 89 4.36 1.41 5.86
C PRO A 89 3.41 2.40 6.54
N THR A 90 2.12 2.07 6.57
CA THR A 90 1.08 2.93 7.18
C THR A 90 1.22 3.02 8.70
N THR A 91 1.91 2.06 9.33
CA THR A 91 2.16 2.05 10.78
C THR A 91 3.08 3.19 11.23
N GLU A 92 3.97 3.65 10.36
CA GLU A 92 4.91 4.75 10.62
C GLU A 92 4.40 6.09 10.11
N ALA A 93 3.36 6.09 9.28
CA ALA A 93 2.81 7.29 8.67
C ALA A 93 1.70 7.91 9.54
N ARG A 94 1.53 9.23 9.41
CA ARG A 94 0.36 9.93 9.94
C ARG A 94 -0.90 9.41 9.28
N LEU A 95 -2.00 9.33 10.03
CA LEU A 95 -3.31 9.03 9.47
C LEU A 95 -3.76 10.15 8.53
N GLU A 96 -4.23 9.79 7.34
CA GLU A 96 -4.53 10.77 6.29
C GLU A 96 -6.03 10.81 5.99
N PHE A 97 -6.56 12.04 5.99
CA PHE A 97 -7.97 12.32 5.71
C PHE A 97 -8.12 13.46 4.73
N ILE A 98 -9.30 13.52 4.10
CA ILE A 98 -9.80 14.69 3.37
C ILE A 98 -11.00 15.25 4.13
N ASP A 99 -11.06 16.58 4.27
CA ASP A 99 -12.27 17.31 4.63
C ASP A 99 -12.89 17.89 3.37
N PRO A 100 -13.98 17.33 2.85
CA PRO A 100 -14.63 17.83 1.65
C PRO A 100 -15.34 19.17 1.87
N ALA A 101 -15.70 19.51 3.10
CA ALA A 101 -16.34 20.78 3.46
C ALA A 101 -15.33 21.94 3.63
N LEU A 102 -14.04 21.68 3.49
CA LEU A 102 -12.94 22.66 3.59
C LEU A 102 -12.89 23.43 4.92
N SER A 103 -13.61 22.98 5.93
CA SER A 103 -13.87 23.68 7.20
C SER A 103 -12.99 23.27 8.36
N PHE A 104 -12.32 22.11 8.28
CA PHE A 104 -11.50 21.59 9.36
C PHE A 104 -10.35 22.53 9.72
N ARG A 105 -10.28 22.96 10.97
CA ARG A 105 -9.23 23.84 11.51
C ARG A 105 -8.47 23.21 12.66
N GLY A 106 -8.92 22.04 13.13
CA GLY A 106 -8.31 21.33 14.26
C GLY A 106 -6.92 20.76 13.93
N LYS A 107 -6.10 20.61 14.96
CA LYS A 107 -4.87 19.83 14.92
C LYS A 107 -5.09 18.57 15.74
N VAL A 108 -4.98 17.40 15.12
CA VAL A 108 -5.01 16.11 15.80
C VAL A 108 -3.63 15.50 15.67
N LYS A 109 -3.08 15.02 16.80
CA LYS A 109 -1.75 14.41 16.82
C LYS A 109 -1.71 13.24 15.83
N ASP A 110 -0.66 13.14 15.05
CA ASP A 110 -0.42 12.08 14.06
C ASP A 110 -1.52 11.94 12.99
N VAL A 111 -2.28 13.02 12.74
CA VAL A 111 -3.29 13.10 11.69
C VAL A 111 -2.95 14.23 10.74
N ARG A 112 -3.09 13.95 9.43
CA ARG A 112 -3.02 14.94 8.36
C ARG A 112 -4.37 15.06 7.68
N VAL A 113 -4.94 16.26 7.66
CA VAL A 113 -6.20 16.54 6.97
C VAL A 113 -5.91 17.47 5.80
N ARG A 114 -6.30 17.04 4.60
CA ARG A 114 -6.31 17.88 3.40
C ARG A 114 -7.72 18.43 3.17
N ARG A 115 -7.81 19.65 2.73
CA ARG A 115 -9.07 20.30 2.39
C ARG A 115 -9.23 20.29 0.88
N THR A 116 -10.03 19.36 0.39
CA THR A 116 -10.24 19.13 -1.05
C THR A 116 -11.68 18.67 -1.26
N PRO A 117 -12.41 19.23 -2.23
CA PRO A 117 -13.74 18.75 -2.54
C PRO A 117 -13.72 17.30 -3.01
N LEU A 118 -14.78 16.57 -2.68
CA LEU A 118 -15.02 15.22 -3.11
C LEU A 118 -16.40 15.13 -3.76
N GLU A 119 -16.48 14.46 -4.89
CA GLU A 119 -17.74 14.09 -5.53
C GLU A 119 -18.32 12.81 -4.91
N SER A 120 -19.58 12.50 -5.20
CA SER A 120 -20.24 11.32 -4.66
C SER A 120 -19.53 10.01 -5.04
N GLY A 121 -19.00 9.90 -6.26
CA GLY A 121 -18.23 8.77 -6.74
C GLY A 121 -16.81 8.64 -6.15
N ASP A 122 -16.33 9.69 -5.48
CA ASP A 122 -15.02 9.70 -4.84
C ASP A 122 -15.00 9.00 -3.48
N VAL A 123 -16.17 8.72 -2.89
CA VAL A 123 -16.29 8.17 -1.54
C VAL A 123 -16.91 6.78 -1.57
N ALA A 124 -16.29 5.86 -0.84
CA ALA A 124 -16.77 4.50 -0.62
C ALA A 124 -16.89 4.20 0.89
N LEU A 125 -17.65 3.16 1.22
CA LEU A 125 -17.75 2.62 2.57
C LEU A 125 -17.04 1.26 2.62
N ARG A 126 -16.08 1.10 3.53
CA ARG A 126 -15.38 -0.16 3.76
C ARG A 126 -15.02 -0.33 5.23
N TYR A 127 -15.27 -1.50 5.80
CA TYR A 127 -15.07 -1.78 7.23
C TYR A 127 -15.75 -0.77 8.16
N GLY A 128 -16.89 -0.21 7.73
CA GLY A 128 -17.60 0.84 8.47
C GLY A 128 -16.90 2.20 8.50
N LEU A 129 -15.92 2.43 7.61
CA LEU A 129 -15.21 3.70 7.43
C LEU A 129 -15.57 4.31 6.06
N ARG A 130 -15.79 5.61 6.04
CA ARG A 130 -15.86 6.39 4.80
C ARG A 130 -14.44 6.68 4.34
N LEU A 131 -14.11 6.28 3.12
CA LEU A 131 -12.79 6.46 2.55
C LEU A 131 -12.88 6.84 1.07
N THR A 132 -11.80 7.38 0.51
CA THR A 132 -11.75 7.64 -0.92
C THR A 132 -11.86 6.33 -1.70
N SER A 133 -12.60 6.35 -2.83
CA SER A 133 -12.70 5.21 -3.75
C SER A 133 -11.30 4.79 -4.23
N PRO A 134 -11.13 3.55 -4.73
CA PRO A 134 -9.82 3.11 -5.23
C PRO A 134 -9.23 4.06 -6.27
N LEU A 135 -10.05 4.49 -7.24
CA LEU A 135 -9.62 5.42 -8.28
C LEU A 135 -9.15 6.77 -7.70
N ARG A 136 -9.96 7.35 -6.82
CA ARG A 136 -9.62 8.61 -6.17
C ARG A 136 -8.36 8.46 -5.31
N THR A 137 -8.23 7.35 -4.57
CA THR A 137 -7.05 7.06 -3.76
C THR A 137 -5.78 7.03 -4.61
N VAL A 138 -5.79 6.30 -5.74
CA VAL A 138 -4.63 6.19 -6.64
C VAL A 138 -4.30 7.55 -7.27
N ALA A 139 -5.31 8.29 -7.73
CA ALA A 139 -5.10 9.62 -8.31
C ALA A 139 -4.47 10.59 -7.30
N ASP A 140 -4.93 10.58 -6.05
CA ASP A 140 -4.37 11.42 -4.98
C ASP A 140 -2.93 11.03 -4.61
N LEU A 141 -2.61 9.74 -4.61
CA LEU A 141 -1.24 9.24 -4.39
C LEU A 141 -0.31 9.67 -5.53
N LEU A 142 -0.73 9.52 -6.78
CA LEU A 142 0.04 9.96 -7.96
C LEU A 142 0.32 11.46 -7.95
N ARG A 143 -0.64 12.27 -7.48
CA ARG A 143 -0.48 13.73 -7.38
C ARG A 143 0.43 14.17 -6.24
N SER A 144 0.52 13.40 -5.16
CA SER A 144 1.12 13.85 -3.89
C SER A 144 2.43 13.15 -3.50
N LEU A 145 2.68 11.93 -4.00
CA LEU A 145 3.84 11.16 -3.60
C LEU A 145 5.06 11.38 -4.51
N PRO A 146 6.26 10.97 -4.08
CA PRO A 146 7.40 10.77 -4.97
C PRO A 146 7.09 9.73 -6.06
N ARG A 147 7.83 9.78 -7.19
CA ARG A 147 7.60 8.96 -8.39
C ARG A 147 7.47 7.46 -8.07
N ASP A 148 8.45 6.92 -7.39
CA ASP A 148 8.55 5.47 -7.20
C ASP A 148 7.43 4.95 -6.29
N ASP A 149 7.14 5.66 -5.21
CA ASP A 149 6.04 5.35 -4.29
C ASP A 149 4.67 5.46 -4.99
N ALA A 150 4.50 6.48 -5.84
CA ALA A 150 3.29 6.68 -6.63
C ALA A 150 3.08 5.56 -7.67
N LEU A 151 4.15 5.14 -8.36
CA LEU A 151 4.09 4.05 -9.35
C LEU A 151 3.88 2.69 -8.70
N VAL A 152 4.50 2.42 -7.55
CA VAL A 152 4.22 1.21 -6.76
C VAL A 152 2.74 1.14 -6.40
N ALA A 153 2.14 2.24 -5.93
CA ALA A 153 0.72 2.28 -5.60
C ALA A 153 -0.17 2.08 -6.84
N LEU A 154 0.16 2.72 -7.96
CA LEU A 154 -0.54 2.57 -9.23
C LEU A 154 -0.50 1.11 -9.71
N GLU A 155 0.69 0.54 -9.87
CA GLU A 155 0.87 -0.84 -10.35
C GLU A 155 0.22 -1.86 -9.41
N SER A 156 0.31 -1.64 -8.09
CA SER A 156 -0.45 -2.43 -7.13
C SER A 156 -1.95 -2.38 -7.39
N ALA A 157 -2.51 -1.20 -7.69
CA ALA A 157 -3.96 -1.04 -7.87
C ALA A 157 -4.49 -1.61 -9.18
N VAL A 158 -3.71 -1.57 -10.28
CA VAL A 158 -4.15 -2.00 -11.61
C VAL A 158 -3.87 -3.48 -11.90
N THR A 159 -3.19 -4.18 -11.00
CA THR A 159 -2.70 -5.56 -11.19
C THR A 159 -3.29 -6.53 -10.16
N TYR A 160 -3.32 -7.82 -10.48
CA TYR A 160 -3.52 -8.87 -9.48
C TYR A 160 -2.34 -8.89 -8.52
N ARG A 161 -2.63 -8.84 -7.21
CA ARG A 161 -1.62 -8.83 -6.15
C ARG A 161 -1.89 -9.90 -5.11
N ARG A 162 -0.82 -10.32 -4.45
CA ARG A 162 -0.90 -11.14 -3.25
C ARG A 162 -0.45 -10.29 -2.06
N VAL A 163 -1.43 -9.77 -1.31
CA VAL A 163 -1.18 -8.86 -0.19
C VAL A 163 -1.69 -9.49 1.10
N GLY A 164 -0.80 -9.65 2.09
CA GLY A 164 -1.14 -10.31 3.36
C GLY A 164 -1.65 -11.74 3.17
N GLY A 165 -1.05 -12.50 2.24
CA GLY A 165 -1.42 -13.89 1.93
C GLY A 165 -2.68 -14.04 1.06
N ALA A 166 -3.49 -13.01 0.87
CA ALA A 166 -4.71 -13.06 0.06
C ALA A 166 -4.48 -12.53 -1.36
N ARG A 167 -5.06 -13.21 -2.36
CA ARG A 167 -5.07 -12.71 -3.75
C ARG A 167 -6.10 -11.59 -3.88
N ARG A 168 -5.69 -10.45 -4.41
CA ARG A 168 -6.53 -9.28 -4.69
C ARG A 168 -6.56 -9.03 -6.19
N ALA A 169 -7.76 -8.89 -6.75
CA ALA A 169 -7.97 -8.47 -8.13
C ALA A 169 -7.58 -7.00 -8.34
N PRO A 170 -7.34 -6.55 -9.58
CA PRO A 170 -7.23 -5.15 -9.91
C PRO A 170 -8.40 -4.35 -9.32
N LEU A 171 -8.11 -3.19 -8.76
CA LEU A 171 -9.11 -2.31 -8.15
C LEU A 171 -9.59 -1.24 -9.12
N VAL A 172 -8.74 -0.88 -10.07
CA VAL A 172 -8.98 0.16 -11.07
C VAL A 172 -8.36 -0.23 -12.40
N ALA A 173 -8.93 0.27 -13.48
CA ALA A 173 -8.34 0.17 -14.81
C ALA A 173 -7.36 1.34 -15.03
N LEU A 174 -6.29 1.13 -15.79
CA LEU A 174 -5.27 2.15 -16.04
C LEU A 174 -5.83 3.35 -16.82
N ASP A 175 -6.71 3.10 -17.79
CA ASP A 175 -7.41 4.14 -18.57
C ASP A 175 -8.29 5.04 -17.69
N ALA A 176 -8.97 4.48 -16.68
CA ALA A 176 -9.72 5.26 -15.71
C ALA A 176 -8.81 6.19 -14.89
N VAL A 177 -7.60 5.72 -14.51
CA VAL A 177 -6.61 6.55 -13.81
C VAL A 177 -6.10 7.66 -14.73
N MET A 178 -5.84 7.36 -16.01
CA MET A 178 -5.45 8.35 -17.01
C MET A 178 -6.52 9.45 -17.16
N ALA A 179 -7.79 9.05 -17.27
CA ALA A 179 -8.93 9.97 -17.33
C ALA A 179 -9.04 10.85 -16.07
N ALA A 180 -8.91 10.27 -14.88
CA ALA A 180 -8.96 11.00 -13.62
C ALA A 180 -7.83 12.04 -13.47
N LEU A 181 -6.69 11.81 -14.11
CA LEU A 181 -5.55 12.74 -14.13
C LEU A 181 -5.62 13.77 -15.26
N ALA A 182 -6.57 13.66 -16.20
CA ALA A 182 -6.74 14.62 -17.28
C ALA A 182 -7.16 15.99 -16.74
N SER A 183 -8.00 16.03 -15.70
CA SER A 183 -8.42 17.27 -15.05
C SER A 183 -7.23 18.03 -14.46
N PRO A 184 -7.16 19.36 -14.70
CA PRO A 184 -6.08 20.18 -14.18
C PRO A 184 -6.22 20.32 -12.66
N SER A 185 -5.32 19.67 -11.92
CA SER A 185 -5.19 19.77 -10.48
C SER A 185 -3.73 19.74 -10.09
N GLN A 186 -3.41 20.24 -8.90
CA GLN A 186 -2.04 20.22 -8.40
C GLN A 186 -1.42 18.83 -8.48
N GLY A 187 -0.28 18.69 -9.13
CA GLY A 187 0.44 17.44 -9.30
C GLY A 187 -0.02 16.59 -10.51
N SER A 188 -1.17 16.85 -11.16
CA SER A 188 -1.65 16.05 -12.29
C SER A 188 -0.69 16.05 -13.48
N ALA A 189 -0.09 17.17 -13.83
CA ALA A 189 0.86 17.25 -14.95
C ALA A 189 2.10 16.38 -14.70
N ARG A 190 2.60 16.37 -13.46
CA ARG A 190 3.71 15.51 -13.03
C ARG A 190 3.29 14.04 -13.07
N ALA A 191 2.15 13.69 -12.52
CA ALA A 191 1.60 12.34 -12.48
C ALA A 191 1.43 11.76 -13.91
N ARG A 192 0.86 12.54 -14.85
CA ARG A 192 0.71 12.11 -16.25
C ARG A 192 2.03 11.73 -16.92
N ARG A 193 3.13 12.46 -16.64
CA ARG A 193 4.46 12.10 -17.16
C ARG A 193 4.95 10.74 -16.67
N TRP A 194 4.52 10.31 -15.49
CA TRP A 194 4.91 9.04 -14.91
C TRP A 194 4.08 7.86 -15.42
N LEU A 195 2.87 8.10 -15.96
CA LEU A 195 2.02 7.00 -16.45
C LEU A 195 2.68 6.15 -17.53
N GLY A 196 3.52 6.75 -18.37
CA GLY A 196 4.32 6.01 -19.37
C GLY A 196 5.38 5.08 -18.78
N LEU A 197 5.65 5.18 -17.47
CA LEU A 197 6.55 4.29 -16.74
C LEU A 197 5.82 3.14 -16.03
N CYS A 198 4.50 3.11 -16.07
CA CYS A 198 3.70 2.06 -15.44
C CYS A 198 3.82 0.75 -16.24
N ASP A 199 4.11 -0.35 -15.54
CA ASP A 199 4.03 -1.70 -16.09
C ASP A 199 3.01 -2.53 -15.29
N PRO A 200 1.79 -2.76 -15.83
CA PRO A 200 0.77 -3.53 -15.15
C PRO A 200 1.13 -5.01 -14.90
N ARG A 201 2.27 -5.47 -15.39
CA ARG A 201 2.76 -6.84 -15.18
C ARG A 201 3.58 -6.98 -13.90
N ALA A 202 4.14 -5.88 -13.37
CA ALA A 202 4.99 -5.94 -12.17
C ALA A 202 4.30 -6.68 -11.02
N GLY A 203 4.96 -7.66 -10.42
CA GLY A 203 4.41 -8.57 -9.40
C GLY A 203 4.53 -8.05 -7.96
N SER A 204 5.47 -7.13 -7.70
CA SER A 204 5.77 -6.62 -6.34
C SER A 204 6.29 -5.18 -6.35
N PRO A 205 6.27 -4.50 -5.18
CA PRO A 205 6.90 -3.19 -5.02
C PRO A 205 8.40 -3.18 -5.36
N ALA A 206 9.12 -4.24 -5.01
CA ALA A 206 10.55 -4.34 -5.28
C ALA A 206 10.84 -4.45 -6.78
N GLU A 207 10.05 -5.23 -7.51
CA GLU A 207 10.14 -5.32 -8.99
C GLU A 207 9.85 -3.96 -9.64
N THR A 208 8.80 -3.25 -9.19
CA THR A 208 8.50 -1.89 -9.68
C THR A 208 9.71 -0.97 -9.51
N VAL A 209 10.30 -0.92 -8.32
CA VAL A 209 11.46 -0.05 -8.04
C VAL A 209 12.68 -0.51 -8.82
N ALA A 210 12.99 -1.81 -8.89
CA ALA A 210 14.11 -2.34 -9.67
C ALA A 210 14.02 -1.93 -11.15
N ARG A 211 12.83 -2.07 -11.75
CA ARG A 211 12.55 -1.66 -13.11
C ARG A 211 12.78 -0.15 -13.32
N LEU A 212 12.35 0.69 -12.35
CA LEU A 212 12.57 2.12 -12.41
C LEU A 212 14.05 2.48 -12.30
N ARG A 213 14.81 1.82 -11.41
CA ARG A 213 16.27 2.00 -11.29
C ARG A 213 17.00 1.58 -12.57
N MET A 214 16.63 0.44 -13.14
CA MET A 214 17.16 0.01 -14.44
C MET A 214 16.84 1.02 -15.54
N ALA A 215 15.60 1.53 -15.59
CA ALA A 215 15.21 2.55 -16.56
C ALA A 215 15.99 3.86 -16.41
N ASP A 216 16.22 4.32 -15.18
CA ASP A 216 17.05 5.49 -14.87
C ASP A 216 18.51 5.28 -15.33
N ALA A 217 19.03 4.05 -15.18
CA ALA A 217 20.34 3.63 -15.68
C ALA A 217 20.37 3.34 -17.19
N ARG A 218 19.28 3.62 -17.95
CA ARG A 218 19.09 3.33 -19.38
C ARG A 218 19.16 1.85 -19.75
N LEU A 219 18.89 0.98 -18.80
CA LEU A 219 18.72 -0.46 -19.01
C LEU A 219 17.24 -0.75 -19.31
N ARG A 220 16.97 -1.61 -20.30
CA ARG A 220 15.62 -1.86 -20.82
C ARG A 220 15.33 -3.36 -20.90
N PRO A 221 15.17 -4.07 -19.79
CA PRO A 221 14.74 -5.46 -19.82
C PRO A 221 13.26 -5.59 -20.21
N GLU A 222 12.89 -6.76 -20.70
CA GLU A 222 11.49 -7.19 -20.71
C GLU A 222 11.07 -7.60 -19.29
N SER A 223 9.86 -7.21 -18.87
CA SER A 223 9.33 -7.56 -17.54
C SER A 223 8.40 -8.75 -17.61
N GLN A 224 8.39 -9.59 -16.56
CA GLN A 224 7.47 -10.70 -16.37
C GLN A 224 7.40 -11.63 -17.59
N VAL A 225 8.58 -12.07 -18.05
CA VAL A 225 8.74 -12.86 -19.26
C VAL A 225 8.39 -14.32 -18.99
N GLN A 226 7.43 -14.84 -19.74
CA GLN A 226 7.09 -16.27 -19.68
C GLN A 226 7.99 -17.07 -20.62
N LEU A 227 8.69 -18.05 -20.08
CA LEU A 227 9.52 -19.02 -20.78
C LEU A 227 9.09 -20.45 -20.48
N PHE A 228 9.61 -21.40 -21.21
CA PHE A 228 9.39 -22.84 -20.97
C PHE A 228 10.72 -23.58 -20.93
N THR A 229 10.88 -24.46 -19.96
CA THR A 229 12.01 -25.40 -19.94
C THR A 229 11.87 -26.42 -21.07
N PRO A 230 12.94 -27.16 -21.43
CA PRO A 230 12.85 -28.24 -22.42
C PRO A 230 11.83 -29.33 -22.08
N LEU A 231 11.48 -29.47 -20.78
CA LEU A 231 10.46 -30.40 -20.31
C LEU A 231 9.05 -29.77 -20.31
N GLY A 232 8.84 -28.60 -20.92
CA GLY A 232 7.54 -27.94 -21.03
C GLY A 232 7.07 -27.27 -19.74
N ARG A 233 7.91 -27.13 -18.70
CA ARG A 233 7.55 -26.41 -17.48
C ARG A 233 7.59 -24.92 -17.71
N ARG A 234 6.50 -24.24 -17.35
CA ARG A 234 6.37 -22.78 -17.43
C ARG A 234 7.19 -22.12 -16.32
N VAL A 235 8.02 -21.15 -16.71
CA VAL A 235 8.79 -20.27 -15.83
C VAL A 235 8.40 -18.82 -16.16
N VAL A 236 8.28 -17.97 -15.15
CA VAL A 236 8.08 -16.51 -15.36
C VAL A 236 9.25 -15.80 -14.71
N LEU A 237 9.99 -15.04 -15.51
CA LEU A 237 11.13 -14.23 -15.06
C LEU A 237 10.66 -12.82 -14.72
N ASP A 238 11.22 -12.24 -13.65
CA ASP A 238 10.93 -10.84 -13.33
C ASP A 238 11.43 -9.92 -14.45
N PHE A 239 12.66 -10.15 -14.92
CA PHE A 239 13.26 -9.38 -16.01
C PHE A 239 14.15 -10.25 -16.90
N LEU A 240 14.15 -9.96 -18.21
CA LEU A 240 15.01 -10.60 -19.19
C LEU A 240 15.61 -9.56 -20.17
N PHE A 241 16.92 -9.52 -20.26
CA PHE A 241 17.64 -8.91 -21.37
C PHE A 241 17.80 -9.98 -22.46
N ARG A 242 16.83 -10.05 -23.35
CA ARG A 242 16.67 -11.19 -24.28
C ARG A 242 17.86 -11.37 -25.20
N ARG A 243 18.44 -10.28 -25.71
CA ARG A 243 19.59 -10.32 -26.62
C ARG A 243 20.82 -10.96 -25.98
N GLU A 244 21.10 -10.59 -24.76
CA GLU A 244 22.25 -11.05 -23.97
C GLU A 244 21.94 -12.36 -23.22
N GLY A 245 20.68 -12.78 -23.17
CA GLY A 245 20.24 -13.95 -22.42
C GLY A 245 20.43 -13.80 -20.90
N LEU A 246 20.43 -12.55 -20.40
CA LEU A 246 20.59 -12.28 -18.96
C LEU A 246 19.22 -12.17 -18.30
N ALA A 247 18.91 -13.10 -17.42
CA ALA A 247 17.77 -13.04 -16.50
C ALA A 247 18.13 -12.27 -15.22
N VAL A 248 17.19 -11.49 -14.70
CA VAL A 248 17.33 -10.82 -13.40
C VAL A 248 16.08 -11.09 -12.57
N GLU A 249 16.27 -11.62 -11.38
CA GLU A 249 15.21 -11.94 -10.41
C GLU A 249 15.32 -11.08 -9.16
N ILE A 250 14.19 -10.62 -8.63
CA ILE A 250 14.11 -9.80 -7.43
C ILE A 250 13.45 -10.60 -6.31
N GLU A 251 14.21 -10.92 -5.28
CA GLU A 251 13.71 -11.67 -4.13
C GLU A 251 12.99 -10.77 -3.14
N GLY A 252 11.73 -11.13 -2.84
CA GLY A 252 10.95 -10.44 -1.82
C GLY A 252 11.46 -10.68 -0.40
N TYR A 253 11.03 -9.86 0.56
CA TYR A 253 11.37 -9.97 1.99
C TYR A 253 10.88 -11.28 2.67
N ALA A 254 10.05 -12.08 2.03
CA ALA A 254 9.45 -13.28 2.63
C ALA A 254 10.40 -14.48 2.62
N TYR A 255 11.65 -14.31 3.08
CA TYR A 255 12.54 -15.41 3.37
C TYR A 255 12.09 -16.09 4.69
N HIS A 256 11.05 -16.89 4.62
CA HIS A 256 10.76 -17.85 5.68
C HIS A 256 11.74 -19.00 5.51
N GLY A 257 12.81 -19.02 6.32
CA GLY A 257 13.91 -19.99 6.28
C GLY A 257 13.52 -21.44 6.58
N THR A 258 12.46 -21.94 5.95
CA THR A 258 12.10 -23.35 6.01
C THR A 258 12.87 -24.13 4.93
N ARG A 259 13.25 -25.40 5.24
CA ARG A 259 13.89 -26.30 4.28
C ARG A 259 13.09 -26.45 2.98
N GLU A 260 11.76 -26.36 3.05
CA GLU A 260 10.88 -26.47 1.89
C GLU A 260 10.90 -25.20 1.02
N ALA A 261 10.99 -24.04 1.61
CA ALA A 261 11.17 -22.77 0.87
C ALA A 261 12.51 -22.81 0.12
N HIS A 262 13.60 -23.18 0.79
CA HIS A 262 14.91 -23.32 0.15
C HIS A 262 14.93 -24.35 -0.99
N ARG A 263 14.30 -25.53 -0.82
CA ARG A 263 14.19 -26.52 -1.90
C ARG A 263 13.42 -25.97 -3.12
N ARG A 264 12.35 -25.22 -2.89
CA ARG A 264 11.58 -24.59 -3.96
C ARG A 264 12.41 -23.56 -4.72
N ASP A 265 13.19 -22.73 -4.00
CA ASP A 265 14.07 -21.74 -4.61
C ASP A 265 15.16 -22.37 -5.45
N VAL A 266 15.84 -23.40 -4.95
CA VAL A 266 16.84 -24.16 -5.71
C VAL A 266 16.21 -24.77 -6.97
N SER A 267 15.03 -25.38 -6.83
CA SER A 267 14.31 -25.97 -7.98
C SER A 267 13.95 -24.91 -9.01
N ARG A 268 13.45 -23.73 -8.58
CA ARG A 268 13.11 -22.62 -9.47
C ARG A 268 14.35 -22.09 -10.19
N PHE A 269 15.45 -21.92 -9.46
CA PHE A 269 16.74 -21.50 -10.02
C PHE A 269 17.21 -22.43 -11.14
N ASN A 270 17.22 -23.75 -10.89
CA ASN A 270 17.59 -24.74 -11.88
C ASN A 270 16.64 -24.74 -13.10
N GLN A 271 15.36 -24.49 -12.90
CA GLN A 271 14.40 -24.39 -14.02
C GLN A 271 14.66 -23.16 -14.88
N ILE A 272 15.00 -22.01 -14.28
CA ILE A 272 15.34 -20.79 -15.03
C ILE A 272 16.56 -21.04 -15.93
N LEU A 273 17.62 -21.63 -15.39
CA LEU A 273 18.85 -21.93 -16.13
C LEU A 273 18.68 -23.02 -17.21
N GLN A 274 17.59 -23.79 -17.16
CA GLN A 274 17.25 -24.76 -18.21
C GLN A 274 16.52 -24.12 -19.40
N CYS A 275 16.02 -22.89 -19.28
CA CYS A 275 15.35 -22.19 -20.39
C CYS A 275 16.40 -21.81 -21.45
N PRO A 276 16.21 -22.20 -22.74
CA PRO A 276 17.20 -21.95 -23.80
C PRO A 276 17.56 -20.48 -24.00
N GLU A 277 16.64 -19.59 -23.66
CA GLU A 277 16.82 -18.14 -23.78
C GLU A 277 17.68 -17.55 -22.66
N VAL A 278 17.97 -18.30 -21.58
CA VAL A 278 18.72 -17.83 -20.42
C VAL A 278 20.15 -18.38 -20.45
N ARG A 279 21.13 -17.49 -20.62
CA ARG A 279 22.55 -17.81 -20.56
C ARG A 279 23.16 -17.53 -19.19
N SER A 280 22.64 -16.53 -18.49
CA SER A 280 23.10 -16.13 -17.17
C SER A 280 21.93 -15.59 -16.32
N LEU A 281 22.10 -15.61 -15.00
CA LEU A 281 21.09 -15.18 -14.05
C LEU A 281 21.75 -14.36 -12.94
N LEU A 282 21.21 -13.16 -12.69
CA LEU A 282 21.49 -12.37 -11.49
C LEU A 282 20.28 -12.37 -10.57
N ARG A 283 20.54 -12.38 -9.27
CA ARG A 283 19.50 -12.32 -8.24
C ARG A 283 19.83 -11.19 -7.27
N PHE A 284 18.83 -10.35 -7.01
CA PHE A 284 18.94 -9.25 -6.07
C PHE A 284 17.85 -9.35 -5.02
N THR A 285 18.18 -8.98 -3.81
CA THR A 285 17.18 -8.88 -2.74
C THR A 285 16.45 -7.54 -2.84
N ALA A 286 15.28 -7.46 -2.21
CA ALA A 286 14.60 -6.18 -2.04
C ALA A 286 15.49 -5.14 -1.35
N GLN A 287 16.41 -5.57 -0.46
CA GLN A 287 17.38 -4.70 0.19
C GLN A 287 18.37 -4.08 -0.81
N ASP A 288 18.85 -4.86 -1.79
CA ASP A 288 19.72 -4.34 -2.85
C ASP A 288 19.01 -3.29 -3.69
N VAL A 289 17.74 -3.55 -4.02
CA VAL A 289 16.90 -2.63 -4.82
C VAL A 289 16.66 -1.29 -4.11
N PHE A 290 16.35 -1.32 -2.81
CA PHE A 290 15.98 -0.12 -2.06
C PHE A 290 17.18 0.66 -1.52
N TRP A 291 18.26 -0.03 -1.13
CA TRP A 291 19.37 0.58 -0.41
C TRP A 291 20.68 0.65 -1.21
N ASN A 292 20.83 -0.23 -2.22
CA ASN A 292 22.04 -0.31 -3.05
C ASN A 292 21.74 -0.33 -4.56
N PRO A 293 20.85 0.55 -5.08
CA PRO A 293 20.42 0.49 -6.49
C PRO A 293 21.56 0.70 -7.49
N ASP A 294 22.55 1.52 -7.14
CA ASP A 294 23.71 1.78 -8.01
C ASP A 294 24.57 0.52 -8.19
N ARG A 295 24.77 -0.24 -7.09
CA ARG A 295 25.46 -1.52 -7.14
C ARG A 295 24.68 -2.51 -8.02
N MET A 296 23.39 -2.67 -7.82
CA MET A 296 22.54 -3.53 -8.64
C MET A 296 22.67 -3.20 -10.13
N THR A 297 22.52 -1.94 -10.49
CA THR A 297 22.59 -1.52 -11.92
C THR A 297 23.99 -1.64 -12.50
N ALA A 298 25.06 -1.46 -11.69
CA ALA A 298 26.45 -1.68 -12.12
C ALA A 298 26.74 -3.16 -12.40
N GLU A 299 26.30 -4.08 -11.51
CA GLU A 299 26.45 -5.53 -11.69
C GLU A 299 25.69 -6.01 -12.95
N ILE A 300 24.44 -5.52 -13.17
CA ILE A 300 23.68 -5.83 -14.39
C ILE A 300 24.44 -5.35 -15.62
N ARG A 301 24.97 -4.12 -15.61
CA ARG A 301 25.72 -3.56 -16.74
C ARG A 301 26.99 -4.35 -17.04
N ALA A 302 27.73 -4.76 -16.00
CA ALA A 302 28.91 -5.60 -16.17
C ALA A 302 28.58 -6.96 -16.79
N ALA A 303 27.49 -7.61 -16.36
CA ALA A 303 27.05 -8.87 -16.93
C ALA A 303 26.62 -8.73 -18.41
N LEU A 304 25.94 -7.65 -18.78
CA LEU A 304 25.56 -7.37 -20.16
C LEU A 304 26.78 -7.16 -21.06
N LEU A 305 27.82 -6.47 -20.58
CA LEU A 305 29.08 -6.28 -21.32
C LEU A 305 29.86 -7.59 -21.49
N ALA A 306 29.79 -8.50 -20.52
CA ALA A 306 30.46 -9.80 -20.61
C ALA A 306 29.75 -10.80 -21.53
N ALA A 307 28.46 -10.56 -21.84
CA ALA A 307 27.64 -11.44 -22.69
C ALA A 307 27.56 -11.00 -24.17
N GLY A 308 28.03 -9.81 -24.52
CA GLY A 308 28.06 -9.25 -25.86
C GLY A 308 29.43 -9.36 -26.48
#